data_e6a634dac891447178f4b103dc2f3769
#
_entry.id   e6a634dac891447178f4b103dc2f3769
#
_cell.length_a   1.000
_cell.length_b   1.000
_cell.length_c   1.000
_cell.angle_alpha   90.00
_cell.angle_beta   90.00
_cell.angle_gamma   90.00
#
_symmetry.space_group_name_H-M   'P 1'
#
loop_
_entity.id
_entity.type
_entity.pdbx_description
1 polymer ?
#
loop_
_entity_poly.entity_id
_entity_poly.type
_entity_poly.pdbx_seq_one_letter_code
_entity_poly.pdbx_strand_id
1 'polypeptide(L)'
;MAAAGLALAACAGGEQPSLEPHARRIAVATDALPAGSRLPETIADLLRRTSPAFVTMVVKKPRRMVPLTTGLPRGVSSGSGFLVDEAGHAITAAHVAVAPGYRVNAKTADGRIHAGKVVATLPENDLGLVHLDDFAGRPVTPAVQPCLKPGDAVFSLGRPRGGGDTARIGAVKSMHFQRTVRYGRYGYPDAIVLRMSTKRGESGGPVFNENGELVGMVVSTLSANGRPLNLAHAIPLPPIARFYCSRNPQCGPRWQKLARMSTRSCP
;
A
#
# COMPACT_ATOMS: atom_id res chain seq x y z
N MET A 1 -35.83 59.00 39.67
CA MET A 1 -35.48 57.60 39.80
C MET A 1 -35.47 57.02 38.42
N ALA A 2 -34.29 56.87 37.75
CA ALA A 2 -34.14 56.31 36.40
C ALA A 2 -33.53 54.92 36.55
N ALA A 3 -34.23 53.88 36.05
CA ALA A 3 -33.76 52.54 36.01
C ALA A 3 -33.04 52.31 34.70
N ALA A 4 -31.73 52.00 34.77
CA ALA A 4 -30.91 51.65 33.64
C ALA A 4 -31.10 50.15 33.36
N GLY A 5 -31.64 49.82 32.17
CA GLY A 5 -31.70 48.44 31.65
C GLY A 5 -30.39 48.05 31.01
N LEU A 6 -29.72 46.99 31.55
CA LEU A 6 -28.58 46.35 30.94
C LEU A 6 -29.09 45.40 29.80
N ALA A 7 -28.72 45.68 28.58
CA ALA A 7 -28.90 44.79 27.47
C ALA A 7 -27.70 43.82 27.41
N LEU A 8 -27.94 42.53 27.63
CA LEU A 8 -26.95 41.47 27.35
C LEU A 8 -26.92 41.23 25.85
N ALA A 9 -25.81 41.57 25.23
CA ALA A 9 -25.48 41.16 23.85
C ALA A 9 -25.11 39.66 23.85
N ALA A 10 -25.94 38.85 23.22
CA ALA A 10 -25.64 37.47 22.91
C ALA A 10 -24.54 37.44 21.82
N CYS A 11 -23.38 36.94 22.19
CA CYS A 11 -22.33 36.58 21.21
C CYS A 11 -22.86 35.43 20.33
N ALA A 12 -23.15 35.74 19.08
CA ALA A 12 -23.40 34.75 18.06
C ALA A 12 -22.12 33.92 17.90
N GLY A 13 -22.21 32.63 18.24
CA GLY A 13 -21.16 31.65 17.99
C GLY A 13 -20.95 31.53 16.50
N GLY A 14 -19.85 32.07 16.01
CA GLY A 14 -19.40 31.83 14.65
C GLY A 14 -19.08 30.37 14.51
N GLU A 15 -19.85 29.67 13.69
CA GLU A 15 -19.53 28.36 13.18
C GLU A 15 -18.17 28.44 12.47
N GLN A 16 -17.13 27.84 13.08
CA GLN A 16 -15.84 27.70 12.40
C GLN A 16 -16.08 26.79 11.19
N PRO A 17 -15.66 27.19 9.98
CA PRO A 17 -15.74 26.31 8.84
C PRO A 17 -14.91 25.07 9.15
N SER A 18 -15.56 23.92 9.23
CA SER A 18 -14.90 22.62 9.30
C SER A 18 -14.05 22.51 8.05
N LEU A 19 -12.72 22.59 8.21
CA LEU A 19 -11.77 22.22 7.18
C LEU A 19 -11.91 20.71 6.98
N GLU A 20 -12.87 20.31 6.16
CA GLU A 20 -12.90 18.96 5.59
C GLU A 20 -11.53 18.75 4.93
N PRO A 21 -10.69 17.80 5.39
CA PRO A 21 -9.44 17.54 4.74
C PRO A 21 -9.78 17.15 3.29
N HIS A 22 -9.12 17.78 2.32
CA HIS A 22 -9.31 17.50 0.91
C HIS A 22 -9.00 16.01 0.68
N ALA A 23 -10.04 15.18 0.77
CA ALA A 23 -9.93 13.74 0.54
C ALA A 23 -9.25 13.54 -0.83
N ARG A 24 -8.17 12.77 -0.85
CA ARG A 24 -7.48 12.42 -2.09
C ARG A 24 -8.50 11.89 -3.08
N ARG A 25 -8.60 12.50 -4.24
CA ARG A 25 -9.41 11.93 -5.34
C ARG A 25 -8.68 10.67 -5.82
N ILE A 26 -9.35 9.52 -5.70
CA ILE A 26 -8.86 8.24 -6.18
C ILE A 26 -9.65 7.92 -7.45
N ALA A 27 -8.96 7.85 -8.59
CA ALA A 27 -9.55 7.40 -9.83
C ALA A 27 -9.81 5.88 -9.77
N VAL A 28 -10.89 5.42 -10.37
CA VAL A 28 -11.19 3.98 -10.47
C VAL A 28 -10.94 3.51 -11.90
N ALA A 29 -10.13 2.47 -12.06
CA ALA A 29 -9.88 1.80 -13.33
C ALA A 29 -10.26 0.31 -13.18
N THR A 30 -11.15 -0.16 -14.03
CA THR A 30 -11.64 -1.54 -13.98
C THR A 30 -11.12 -2.32 -15.17
N ASP A 31 -10.46 -3.44 -14.89
CA ASP A 31 -10.11 -4.48 -15.85
C ASP A 31 -11.23 -5.53 -15.94
N ALA A 32 -11.07 -6.55 -16.79
CA ALA A 32 -12.06 -7.60 -16.96
C ALA A 32 -12.34 -8.32 -15.62
N LEU A 33 -13.58 -8.26 -15.17
CA LEU A 33 -14.09 -8.91 -13.97
C LEU A 33 -14.94 -10.12 -14.33
N PRO A 34 -15.04 -11.10 -13.42
CA PRO A 34 -16.02 -12.17 -13.53
C PRO A 34 -17.46 -11.60 -13.53
N ALA A 35 -18.37 -12.28 -14.21
CA ALA A 35 -19.79 -11.96 -14.13
C ALA A 35 -20.27 -12.05 -12.67
N GLY A 36 -21.08 -11.07 -12.24
CA GLY A 36 -21.64 -11.02 -10.88
C GLY A 36 -20.71 -10.46 -9.80
N SER A 37 -19.52 -9.92 -10.14
CA SER A 37 -18.69 -9.20 -9.17
C SER A 37 -19.39 -7.93 -8.70
N ARG A 38 -19.50 -7.75 -7.39
CA ARG A 38 -20.11 -6.58 -6.75
C ARG A 38 -19.10 -5.45 -6.49
N LEU A 39 -17.81 -5.67 -6.78
CA LEU A 39 -16.75 -4.69 -6.50
C LEU A 39 -17.01 -3.31 -7.14
N PRO A 40 -17.47 -3.20 -8.40
CA PRO A 40 -17.75 -1.89 -9.00
C PRO A 40 -18.81 -1.09 -8.24
N GLU A 41 -19.80 -1.76 -7.66
CA GLU A 41 -20.89 -1.12 -6.90
C GLU A 41 -20.47 -0.70 -5.50
N THR A 42 -19.57 -1.47 -4.87
CA THR A 42 -19.15 -1.28 -3.47
C THR A 42 -17.84 -0.49 -3.35
N ILE A 43 -17.15 -0.19 -4.47
CA ILE A 43 -15.79 0.34 -4.44
C ILE A 43 -15.68 1.67 -3.70
N ALA A 44 -16.67 2.54 -3.77
CA ALA A 44 -16.64 3.82 -3.06
C ALA A 44 -16.56 3.63 -1.54
N ASP A 45 -17.32 2.69 -1.00
CA ASP A 45 -17.32 2.35 0.42
C ASP A 45 -16.01 1.69 0.84
N LEU A 46 -15.51 0.80 0.01
CA LEU A 46 -14.22 0.13 0.22
C LEU A 46 -13.08 1.15 0.25
N LEU A 47 -13.07 2.12 -0.67
CA LEU A 47 -12.06 3.17 -0.70
C LEU A 47 -12.11 4.06 0.56
N ARG A 48 -13.28 4.41 1.08
CA ARG A 48 -13.38 5.16 2.34
C ARG A 48 -12.74 4.41 3.52
N ARG A 49 -12.83 3.07 3.53
CA ARG A 49 -12.28 2.23 4.61
C ARG A 49 -10.79 1.92 4.44
N THR A 50 -10.32 1.75 3.21
CA THR A 50 -8.97 1.24 2.93
C THR A 50 -7.96 2.32 2.55
N SER A 51 -8.39 3.43 1.94
CA SER A 51 -7.49 4.51 1.54
C SER A 51 -6.76 5.20 2.68
N PRO A 52 -7.27 5.27 3.93
CA PRO A 52 -6.50 5.83 5.04
C PRO A 52 -5.19 5.10 5.33
N ALA A 53 -5.09 3.81 4.99
CA ALA A 53 -3.86 3.05 5.12
C ALA A 53 -2.89 3.21 3.94
N PHE A 54 -3.36 3.76 2.82
CA PHE A 54 -2.57 3.88 1.60
C PHE A 54 -1.63 5.08 1.64
N VAL A 55 -0.36 4.86 1.26
CA VAL A 55 0.65 5.92 1.18
C VAL A 55 1.38 5.87 -0.17
N THR A 56 1.77 7.04 -0.65
CA THR A 56 2.69 7.16 -1.80
C THR A 56 4.02 7.64 -1.31
N MET A 57 5.11 7.05 -1.81
CA MET A 57 6.44 7.28 -1.28
C MET A 57 7.40 7.82 -2.31
N VAL A 58 8.26 8.74 -1.87
CA VAL A 58 9.48 9.17 -2.57
C VAL A 58 10.66 8.85 -1.66
N VAL A 59 11.56 8.01 -2.16
CA VAL A 59 12.72 7.50 -1.40
C VAL A 59 13.99 8.12 -1.95
N LYS A 60 14.81 8.71 -1.08
CA LYS A 60 16.03 9.44 -1.44
C LYS A 60 17.24 8.93 -0.65
N LYS A 61 18.39 8.84 -1.29
CA LYS A 61 19.65 8.53 -0.61
C LYS A 61 19.98 9.64 0.40
N PRO A 62 20.41 9.30 1.64
CA PRO A 62 20.90 10.29 2.61
C PRO A 62 22.15 11.02 2.06
N ARG A 63 22.27 12.32 2.35
CA ARG A 63 23.40 13.14 1.87
C ARG A 63 24.77 12.68 2.38
N ARG A 64 24.85 11.98 3.51
CA ARG A 64 26.10 11.55 4.19
C ARG A 64 26.44 10.07 4.03
N MET A 65 25.70 9.30 3.23
CA MET A 65 26.13 7.94 2.94
C MET A 65 27.33 7.97 1.99
N VAL A 66 28.50 7.52 2.49
CA VAL A 66 29.67 7.20 1.66
C VAL A 66 29.21 6.31 0.50
N PRO A 67 29.70 6.50 -0.73
CA PRO A 67 29.35 5.62 -1.83
C PRO A 67 29.84 4.20 -1.49
N LEU A 68 28.94 3.36 -1.01
CA LEU A 68 29.22 1.93 -1.07
C LEU A 68 29.31 1.55 -2.54
N THR A 69 30.37 0.86 -2.91
CA THR A 69 30.62 0.26 -4.22
C THR A 69 29.59 -0.85 -4.57
N THR A 70 28.42 -0.81 -4.00
CA THR A 70 27.44 -1.89 -3.89
C THR A 70 26.32 -1.83 -4.92
N GLY A 71 26.48 -1.20 -6.07
CA GLY A 71 25.48 -1.24 -7.15
C GLY A 71 24.07 -0.69 -6.76
N LEU A 72 23.95 0.09 -5.68
CA LEU A 72 22.70 0.72 -5.27
C LEU A 72 22.30 1.81 -6.27
N PRO A 73 21.01 1.90 -6.66
CA PRO A 73 20.53 2.95 -7.54
C PRO A 73 20.93 4.34 -7.03
N ARG A 74 21.55 5.13 -7.87
CA ARG A 74 21.82 6.55 -7.62
C ARG A 74 20.54 7.30 -7.98
N GLY A 75 19.91 7.96 -6.99
CA GLY A 75 18.78 8.84 -7.29
C GLY A 75 17.56 8.65 -6.41
N VAL A 76 16.44 9.07 -6.95
CA VAL A 76 15.13 9.05 -6.30
C VAL A 76 14.36 7.84 -6.79
N SER A 77 13.86 7.02 -5.88
CA SER A 77 12.85 6.00 -6.15
C SER A 77 11.46 6.49 -5.73
N SER A 78 10.42 6.04 -6.39
CA SER A 78 9.04 6.36 -6.02
C SER A 78 8.14 5.14 -6.22
N GLY A 79 7.14 5.03 -5.36
CA GLY A 79 6.19 3.93 -5.38
C GLY A 79 5.04 4.15 -4.42
N SER A 80 4.34 3.08 -4.17
CA SER A 80 3.18 2.98 -3.28
C SER A 80 3.52 2.16 -2.04
N GLY A 81 2.69 2.23 -1.02
CA GLY A 81 2.83 1.44 0.21
C GLY A 81 1.55 1.48 1.04
N PHE A 82 1.59 0.82 2.18
CA PHE A 82 0.47 0.79 3.11
C PHE A 82 0.92 0.62 4.56
N LEU A 83 0.20 1.24 5.47
CA LEU A 83 0.43 1.18 6.91
C LEU A 83 0.04 -0.20 7.44
N VAL A 84 0.88 -0.75 8.31
CA VAL A 84 0.66 -2.08 8.95
C VAL A 84 0.40 -2.01 10.44
N ASP A 85 0.68 -0.86 11.06
CA ASP A 85 0.33 -0.55 12.45
C ASP A 85 0.03 0.95 12.64
N GLU A 86 -0.43 1.29 13.82
CA GLU A 86 -0.74 2.67 14.21
C GLU A 86 0.50 3.50 14.52
N ALA A 87 1.66 2.85 14.68
CA ALA A 87 2.94 3.50 14.99
C ALA A 87 3.68 4.02 13.76
N GLY A 88 3.06 4.00 12.57
CA GLY A 88 3.64 4.55 11.35
C GLY A 88 4.52 3.58 10.56
N HIS A 89 4.53 2.30 10.89
CA HIS A 89 5.20 1.33 10.03
C HIS A 89 4.40 1.09 8.75
N ALA A 90 5.09 1.12 7.62
CA ALA A 90 4.50 0.89 6.31
C ALA A 90 5.32 -0.13 5.51
N ILE A 91 4.61 -1.00 4.77
CA ILE A 91 5.20 -1.94 3.82
C ILE A 91 5.18 -1.33 2.42
N THR A 92 6.24 -1.60 1.67
CA THR A 92 6.40 -1.28 0.25
C THR A 92 7.27 -2.33 -0.42
N ALA A 93 7.48 -2.23 -1.73
CA ALA A 93 8.44 -3.09 -2.43
C ALA A 93 9.89 -2.73 -2.10
N ALA A 94 10.80 -3.71 -2.02
CA ALA A 94 12.22 -3.44 -1.75
C ALA A 94 12.88 -2.60 -2.84
N HIS A 95 12.49 -2.77 -4.11
CA HIS A 95 12.99 -1.95 -5.22
C HIS A 95 12.52 -0.48 -5.14
N VAL A 96 11.44 -0.19 -4.39
CA VAL A 96 11.00 1.17 -4.04
C VAL A 96 11.77 1.68 -2.83
N ALA A 97 11.89 0.88 -1.77
CA ALA A 97 12.57 1.23 -0.52
C ALA A 97 14.09 1.39 -0.70
N VAL A 98 14.70 0.66 -1.63
CA VAL A 98 16.12 0.63 -2.02
C VAL A 98 17.01 0.00 -0.96
N ALA A 99 17.21 0.63 0.21
CA ALA A 99 18.06 0.10 1.29
C ALA A 99 17.73 0.75 2.64
N PRO A 100 18.05 0.10 3.76
CA PRO A 100 17.92 0.68 5.09
C PRO A 100 18.66 2.01 5.21
N GLY A 101 18.09 2.95 5.99
CA GLY A 101 18.64 4.28 6.21
C GLY A 101 18.31 5.31 5.11
N TYR A 102 17.71 4.91 3.99
CA TYR A 102 17.20 5.86 3.00
C TYR A 102 16.07 6.69 3.57
N ARG A 103 16.03 7.99 3.23
CA ARG A 103 14.96 8.90 3.65
C ARG A 103 13.72 8.69 2.82
N VAL A 104 12.58 8.78 3.46
CA VAL A 104 11.27 8.63 2.83
C VAL A 104 10.46 9.90 3.06
N ASN A 105 9.80 10.38 2.02
CA ASN A 105 8.70 11.31 2.12
C ASN A 105 7.45 10.55 1.67
N ALA A 106 6.54 10.28 2.60
CA ALA A 106 5.29 9.58 2.33
C ALA A 106 4.10 10.54 2.36
N LYS A 107 3.30 10.53 1.29
CA LYS A 107 2.05 11.28 1.25
C LYS A 107 0.91 10.34 1.64
N THR A 108 0.20 10.69 2.69
CA THR A 108 -0.94 9.95 3.27
C THR A 108 -2.28 10.36 2.68
N ALA A 109 -3.35 9.67 3.03
CA ALA A 109 -4.70 9.88 2.48
C ALA A 109 -5.24 11.30 2.75
N ASP A 110 -4.85 11.93 3.85
CA ASP A 110 -5.18 13.32 4.18
C ASP A 110 -4.42 14.36 3.34
N GLY A 111 -3.53 13.90 2.45
CA GLY A 111 -2.73 14.75 1.58
C GLY A 111 -1.46 15.30 2.19
N ARG A 112 -1.20 15.07 3.48
CA ARG A 112 0.01 15.50 4.17
C ARG A 112 1.21 14.67 3.77
N ILE A 113 2.40 15.26 3.92
CA ILE A 113 3.68 14.58 3.68
C ILE A 113 4.36 14.36 5.01
N HIS A 114 4.65 13.10 5.31
CA HIS A 114 5.36 12.67 6.51
C HIS A 114 6.77 12.23 6.13
N ALA A 115 7.74 12.67 6.92
CA ALA A 115 9.12 12.21 6.82
C ALA A 115 9.24 10.81 7.43
N GLY A 116 10.27 10.10 7.04
CA GLY A 116 10.55 8.79 7.58
C GLY A 116 11.82 8.20 6.99
N LYS A 117 12.06 6.95 7.31
CA LYS A 117 13.23 6.19 6.84
C LYS A 117 12.89 4.75 6.52
N VAL A 118 13.65 4.16 5.62
CA VAL A 118 13.64 2.73 5.39
C VAL A 118 14.30 2.03 6.58
N VAL A 119 13.55 1.14 7.23
CA VAL A 119 14.01 0.38 8.40
C VAL A 119 14.69 -0.92 7.97
N ALA A 120 14.08 -1.63 7.02
CA ALA A 120 14.58 -2.92 6.54
C ALA A 120 14.20 -3.16 5.09
N THR A 121 14.96 -4.01 4.42
CA THR A 121 14.62 -4.57 3.10
C THR A 121 14.92 -6.06 3.06
N LEU A 122 14.15 -6.79 2.27
CA LEU A 122 14.33 -8.22 1.96
C LEU A 122 14.29 -8.36 0.43
N PRO A 123 15.42 -8.10 -0.26
CA PRO A 123 15.47 -8.01 -1.73
C PRO A 123 15.01 -9.28 -2.43
N GLU A 124 15.30 -10.46 -1.89
CA GLU A 124 14.92 -11.77 -2.45
C GLU A 124 13.43 -12.08 -2.38
N ASN A 125 12.66 -11.27 -1.62
CA ASN A 125 11.19 -11.32 -1.55
C ASN A 125 10.55 -10.00 -2.00
N ASP A 126 11.36 -9.06 -2.45
CA ASP A 126 10.97 -7.70 -2.85
C ASP A 126 10.12 -6.97 -1.80
N LEU A 127 10.48 -7.10 -0.52
CA LEU A 127 9.80 -6.48 0.61
C LEU A 127 10.66 -5.39 1.25
N GLY A 128 10.04 -4.25 1.57
CA GLY A 128 10.64 -3.14 2.28
C GLY A 128 9.75 -2.66 3.42
N LEU A 129 10.35 -2.34 4.56
CA LEU A 129 9.71 -1.76 5.73
C LEU A 129 10.20 -0.32 5.91
N VAL A 130 9.26 0.59 6.06
CA VAL A 130 9.48 2.02 6.31
C VAL A 130 8.86 2.36 7.65
N HIS A 131 9.48 3.29 8.38
CA HIS A 131 8.88 3.93 9.54
C HIS A 131 8.72 5.43 9.25
N LEU A 132 7.51 5.95 9.42
CA LEU A 132 7.17 7.36 9.29
C LEU A 132 7.31 8.02 10.66
N ASP A 133 8.13 9.07 10.73
CA ASP A 133 8.38 9.79 11.96
C ASP A 133 7.12 10.59 12.35
N ASP A 134 6.82 10.64 13.64
CA ASP A 134 5.71 11.42 14.22
C ASP A 134 4.35 11.21 13.51
N PHE A 135 4.12 10.01 13.01
CA PHE A 135 2.89 9.66 12.33
C PHE A 135 2.19 8.46 12.97
N ALA A 136 0.96 8.67 13.41
CA ALA A 136 0.01 7.62 13.76
C ALA A 136 -1.13 7.61 12.73
N GLY A 137 -1.45 6.44 12.19
CA GLY A 137 -2.46 6.31 11.14
C GLY A 137 -3.28 5.03 11.26
N ARG A 138 -4.33 4.94 10.46
CA ARG A 138 -5.16 3.74 10.41
C ARG A 138 -4.48 2.68 9.54
N PRO A 139 -4.07 1.53 10.10
CA PRO A 139 -3.43 0.47 9.33
C PRO A 139 -4.43 -0.32 8.48
N VAL A 140 -3.91 -1.12 7.54
CA VAL A 140 -4.70 -2.12 6.83
C VAL A 140 -5.25 -3.18 7.77
N THR A 141 -6.38 -3.76 7.42
CA THR A 141 -6.90 -4.98 8.05
C THR A 141 -6.44 -6.17 7.23
N PRO A 142 -5.50 -7.01 7.71
CA PRO A 142 -5.10 -8.20 6.98
C PRO A 142 -6.20 -9.26 6.99
N ALA A 143 -6.39 -9.96 5.87
CA ALA A 143 -7.39 -11.02 5.76
C ALA A 143 -7.11 -12.18 6.72
N VAL A 144 -8.16 -12.73 7.31
CA VAL A 144 -8.05 -13.94 8.17
C VAL A 144 -7.74 -15.16 7.31
N GLN A 145 -8.35 -15.24 6.13
CA GLN A 145 -8.13 -16.27 5.10
C GLN A 145 -7.53 -15.59 3.87
N PRO A 146 -6.19 -15.61 3.72
CA PRO A 146 -5.53 -14.94 2.61
C PRO A 146 -5.56 -15.73 1.29
N CYS A 147 -6.07 -16.95 1.31
CA CYS A 147 -6.20 -17.78 0.10
C CYS A 147 -7.38 -17.31 -0.72
N LEU A 148 -7.09 -16.90 -1.95
CA LEU A 148 -8.05 -16.52 -2.96
C LEU A 148 -8.18 -17.65 -4.01
N LYS A 149 -9.26 -17.64 -4.77
CA LYS A 149 -9.47 -18.57 -5.87
C LYS A 149 -9.35 -17.84 -7.22
N PRO A 150 -8.99 -18.52 -8.30
CA PRO A 150 -9.11 -17.96 -9.64
C PRO A 150 -10.53 -17.43 -9.88
N GLY A 151 -10.64 -16.18 -10.31
CA GLY A 151 -11.91 -15.50 -10.50
C GLY A 151 -12.31 -14.60 -9.34
N ASP A 152 -11.77 -14.74 -8.13
CA ASP A 152 -12.08 -13.82 -7.03
C ASP A 152 -11.73 -12.38 -7.42
N ALA A 153 -12.69 -11.48 -7.22
CA ALA A 153 -12.48 -10.07 -7.49
C ALA A 153 -11.60 -9.42 -6.41
N VAL A 154 -10.70 -8.59 -6.85
CA VAL A 154 -9.77 -7.85 -5.98
C VAL A 154 -9.60 -6.43 -6.48
N PHE A 155 -9.17 -5.53 -5.60
CA PHE A 155 -8.73 -4.21 -6.01
C PHE A 155 -7.40 -3.84 -5.36
N SER A 156 -6.64 -2.98 -6.03
CA SER A 156 -5.40 -2.43 -5.49
C SER A 156 -5.45 -0.91 -5.43
N LEU A 157 -4.69 -0.34 -4.51
CA LEU A 157 -4.44 1.10 -4.46
C LEU A 157 -3.00 1.36 -4.88
N GLY A 158 -2.82 2.32 -5.76
CA GLY A 158 -1.50 2.69 -6.25
C GLY A 158 -1.48 4.10 -6.83
N ARG A 159 -0.26 4.61 -7.07
CA ARG A 159 -0.07 5.88 -7.77
C ARG A 159 0.81 5.66 -8.99
N PRO A 160 0.23 5.59 -10.18
CA PRO A 160 1.01 5.50 -11.41
C PRO A 160 1.89 6.74 -11.57
N ARG A 161 3.11 6.55 -12.11
CA ARG A 161 4.03 7.65 -12.37
C ARG A 161 3.38 8.66 -13.34
N GLY A 162 3.39 9.93 -12.97
CA GLY A 162 2.74 11.00 -13.75
C GLY A 162 1.22 11.07 -13.61
N GLY A 163 0.60 10.23 -12.74
CA GLY A 163 -0.84 10.19 -12.51
C GLY A 163 -1.25 10.51 -11.08
N GLY A 164 -2.56 10.52 -10.84
CA GLY A 164 -3.20 10.58 -9.52
C GLY A 164 -3.27 9.20 -8.85
N ASP A 165 -3.74 9.18 -7.60
CA ASP A 165 -4.01 7.94 -6.92
C ASP A 165 -5.11 7.18 -7.67
N THR A 166 -4.92 5.87 -7.81
CA THR A 166 -5.77 5.02 -8.63
C THR A 166 -6.11 3.74 -7.88
N ALA A 167 -7.39 3.41 -7.82
CA ALA A 167 -7.88 2.09 -7.48
C ALA A 167 -8.01 1.28 -8.77
N ARG A 168 -7.35 0.13 -8.82
CA ARG A 168 -7.51 -0.81 -9.93
C ARG A 168 -8.31 -1.99 -9.46
N ILE A 169 -9.40 -2.26 -10.17
CA ILE A 169 -10.26 -3.42 -9.95
C ILE A 169 -9.90 -4.48 -10.99
N GLY A 170 -9.74 -5.70 -10.54
CA GLY A 170 -9.44 -6.85 -11.39
C GLY A 170 -9.79 -8.15 -10.69
N ALA A 171 -9.24 -9.26 -11.15
CA ALA A 171 -9.52 -10.59 -10.60
C ALA A 171 -8.25 -11.42 -10.45
N VAL A 172 -8.29 -12.37 -9.54
CA VAL A 172 -7.25 -13.39 -9.41
C VAL A 172 -7.24 -14.29 -10.64
N LYS A 173 -6.09 -14.44 -11.28
CA LYS A 173 -5.86 -15.43 -12.33
C LYS A 173 -5.33 -16.74 -11.75
N SER A 174 -4.40 -16.63 -10.78
CA SER A 174 -3.80 -17.78 -10.07
C SER A 174 -3.23 -17.31 -8.74
N MET A 175 -3.28 -18.15 -7.72
CA MET A 175 -2.59 -17.90 -6.45
C MET A 175 -1.08 -18.11 -6.56
N HIS A 176 -0.62 -18.81 -7.58
CA HIS A 176 0.78 -19.17 -7.77
C HIS A 176 1.24 -18.87 -9.18
N PHE A 177 2.36 -18.18 -9.29
CA PHE A 177 3.10 -18.06 -10.54
C PHE A 177 4.04 -19.27 -10.76
N GLN A 178 4.38 -19.97 -9.69
CA GLN A 178 5.20 -21.20 -9.66
C GLN A 178 6.62 -21.04 -10.24
N ARG A 179 7.11 -19.80 -10.31
CA ARG A 179 8.47 -19.49 -10.78
C ARG A 179 9.06 -18.35 -9.97
N THR A 180 10.34 -18.47 -9.65
CA THR A 180 11.08 -17.36 -9.08
C THR A 180 11.27 -16.27 -10.12
N VAL A 181 10.82 -15.07 -9.78
CA VAL A 181 11.08 -13.85 -10.59
C VAL A 181 12.32 -13.16 -10.05
N ARG A 182 13.24 -12.77 -10.94
CA ARG A 182 14.46 -12.02 -10.62
C ARG A 182 14.59 -10.82 -11.54
N TYR A 183 14.94 -9.66 -10.99
CA TYR A 183 15.23 -8.45 -11.73
C TYR A 183 16.25 -7.59 -10.98
N GLY A 184 17.45 -7.49 -11.55
CA GLY A 184 18.60 -6.91 -10.86
C GLY A 184 18.89 -7.66 -9.56
N ARG A 185 18.93 -6.92 -8.45
CA ARG A 185 19.16 -7.48 -7.09
C ARG A 185 17.89 -7.91 -6.37
N TYR A 186 16.73 -7.71 -6.97
CA TYR A 186 15.43 -7.98 -6.38
C TYR A 186 14.80 -9.22 -6.99
N GLY A 187 13.83 -9.78 -6.29
CA GLY A 187 13.05 -10.90 -6.79
C GLY A 187 12.03 -11.39 -5.78
N TYR A 188 11.31 -12.43 -6.13
CA TYR A 188 10.39 -13.15 -5.26
C TYR A 188 10.21 -14.58 -5.75
N PRO A 189 10.04 -15.56 -4.83
CA PRO A 189 10.00 -16.98 -5.20
C PRO A 189 8.69 -17.39 -5.84
N ASP A 190 7.59 -16.70 -5.53
CA ASP A 190 6.24 -16.96 -6.03
C ASP A 190 5.39 -15.69 -5.94
N ALA A 191 4.27 -15.63 -6.66
CA ALA A 191 3.35 -14.50 -6.64
C ALA A 191 1.92 -14.92 -6.99
N ILE A 192 0.97 -14.15 -6.46
CA ILE A 192 -0.40 -14.11 -6.99
C ILE A 192 -0.34 -13.46 -8.37
N VAL A 193 -0.96 -14.09 -9.36
CA VAL A 193 -1.13 -13.51 -10.70
C VAL A 193 -2.52 -12.87 -10.77
N LEU A 194 -2.55 -11.58 -11.02
CA LEU A 194 -3.78 -10.79 -11.11
C LEU A 194 -4.06 -10.41 -12.58
N ARG A 195 -5.31 -10.49 -13.01
CA ARG A 195 -5.80 -9.82 -14.22
C ARG A 195 -6.04 -8.36 -13.88
N MET A 196 -4.97 -7.56 -14.01
CA MET A 196 -4.96 -6.16 -13.60
C MET A 196 -3.87 -5.41 -14.35
N SER A 197 -4.24 -4.30 -14.98
CA SER A 197 -3.35 -3.44 -15.79
C SER A 197 -2.60 -2.45 -14.93
N THR A 198 -1.67 -2.92 -14.10
CA THR A 198 -0.86 -2.04 -13.25
C THR A 198 0.17 -1.24 -14.05
N LYS A 199 0.66 -0.14 -13.48
CA LYS A 199 1.63 0.77 -14.09
C LYS A 199 2.80 1.05 -13.15
N ARG A 200 3.93 1.52 -13.70
CA ARG A 200 5.08 1.97 -12.90
C ARG A 200 4.64 3.01 -11.86
N GLY A 201 5.09 2.85 -10.62
CA GLY A 201 4.72 3.67 -9.46
C GLY A 201 3.65 3.03 -8.58
N GLU A 202 2.92 2.01 -9.05
CA GLU A 202 1.95 1.27 -8.25
C GLU A 202 2.59 0.13 -7.44
N SER A 203 3.86 -0.19 -7.70
CA SER A 203 4.64 -1.15 -6.90
C SER A 203 4.66 -0.77 -5.42
N GLY A 204 4.44 -1.74 -4.55
CA GLY A 204 4.27 -1.58 -3.11
C GLY A 204 2.82 -1.31 -2.69
N GLY A 205 1.91 -1.09 -3.63
CA GLY A 205 0.49 -0.84 -3.35
C GLY A 205 -0.23 -2.07 -2.79
N PRO A 206 -1.16 -1.88 -1.82
CA PRO A 206 -1.93 -2.96 -1.24
C PRO A 206 -2.91 -3.56 -2.23
N VAL A 207 -3.15 -4.87 -2.11
CA VAL A 207 -4.21 -5.60 -2.80
C VAL A 207 -5.23 -6.06 -1.76
N PHE A 208 -6.49 -5.78 -2.01
CA PHE A 208 -7.61 -6.08 -1.12
C PHE A 208 -8.62 -7.03 -1.79
N ASN A 209 -9.28 -7.84 -0.96
CA ASN A 209 -10.45 -8.61 -1.37
C ASN A 209 -11.73 -7.74 -1.38
N GLU A 210 -12.87 -8.32 -1.72
CA GLU A 210 -14.20 -7.66 -1.75
C GLU A 210 -14.67 -7.14 -0.38
N ASN A 211 -14.07 -7.60 0.72
CA ASN A 211 -14.35 -7.12 2.07
C ASN A 211 -13.47 -5.92 2.47
N GLY A 212 -12.50 -5.52 1.62
CA GLY A 212 -11.51 -4.50 1.95
C GLY A 212 -10.40 -5.00 2.87
N GLU A 213 -10.21 -6.31 2.98
CA GLU A 213 -9.12 -6.90 3.75
C GLU A 213 -7.89 -7.10 2.86
N LEU A 214 -6.71 -6.81 3.41
CA LEU A 214 -5.43 -6.98 2.71
C LEU A 214 -5.16 -8.45 2.40
N VAL A 215 -4.85 -8.76 1.15
CA VAL A 215 -4.48 -10.11 0.69
C VAL A 215 -3.08 -10.19 0.05
N GLY A 216 -2.50 -9.04 -0.31
CA GLY A 216 -1.17 -9.00 -0.92
C GLY A 216 -0.69 -7.59 -1.24
N MET A 217 0.44 -7.52 -1.98
CA MET A 217 1.10 -6.27 -2.38
C MET A 217 1.54 -6.35 -3.84
N VAL A 218 1.15 -5.39 -4.66
CA VAL A 218 1.59 -5.28 -6.06
C VAL A 218 3.11 -5.09 -6.13
N VAL A 219 3.79 -5.86 -6.99
CA VAL A 219 5.24 -5.73 -7.19
C VAL A 219 5.66 -5.50 -8.62
N SER A 220 4.96 -6.08 -9.60
CA SER A 220 5.35 -5.92 -11.00
C SER A 220 4.16 -6.03 -11.95
N THR A 221 4.34 -5.45 -13.12
CA THR A 221 3.48 -5.64 -14.30
C THR A 221 4.12 -6.66 -15.21
N LEU A 222 3.34 -7.56 -15.78
CA LEU A 222 3.85 -8.53 -16.75
C LEU A 222 3.76 -7.97 -18.16
N SER A 223 4.81 -8.23 -18.92
CA SER A 223 4.87 -7.92 -20.36
C SER A 223 5.51 -9.08 -21.12
N ALA A 224 5.11 -9.28 -22.35
CA ALA A 224 5.77 -10.18 -23.29
C ALA A 224 6.17 -9.39 -24.53
N ASN A 225 7.43 -9.53 -24.95
CA ASN A 225 7.99 -8.81 -26.10
C ASN A 225 7.72 -7.28 -26.05
N GLY A 226 7.83 -6.68 -24.84
CA GLY A 226 7.60 -5.26 -24.63
C GLY A 226 6.11 -4.84 -24.61
N ARG A 227 5.18 -5.75 -24.83
CA ARG A 227 3.74 -5.47 -24.81
C ARG A 227 3.13 -5.83 -23.44
N PRO A 228 2.34 -4.95 -22.80
CA PRO A 228 1.65 -5.27 -21.56
C PRO A 228 0.70 -6.45 -21.75
N LEU A 229 0.69 -7.38 -20.80
CA LEU A 229 -0.22 -8.54 -20.81
C LEU A 229 -1.50 -8.27 -20.03
N ASN A 230 -1.69 -7.07 -19.47
CA ASN A 230 -2.75 -6.75 -18.52
C ASN A 230 -2.78 -7.72 -17.33
N LEU A 231 -1.60 -8.15 -16.92
CA LEU A 231 -1.36 -9.01 -15.78
C LEU A 231 -0.37 -8.33 -14.83
N ALA A 232 -0.59 -8.53 -13.54
CA ALA A 232 0.30 -8.08 -12.49
C ALA A 232 0.66 -9.23 -11.55
N HIS A 233 1.82 -9.12 -10.89
CA HIS A 233 2.19 -9.97 -9.77
C HIS A 233 1.98 -9.23 -8.46
N ALA A 234 1.47 -9.95 -7.46
CA ALA A 234 1.41 -9.49 -6.09
C ALA A 234 2.07 -10.49 -5.15
N ILE A 235 2.85 -10.00 -4.19
CA ILE A 235 3.36 -10.80 -3.08
C ILE A 235 2.19 -11.16 -2.19
N PRO A 236 1.94 -12.46 -1.88
CA PRO A 236 0.86 -12.86 -1.01
C PRO A 236 1.10 -12.44 0.45
N LEU A 237 0.04 -12.41 1.25
CA LEU A 237 0.07 -11.89 2.61
C LEU A 237 1.02 -12.64 3.58
N PRO A 238 1.16 -13.99 3.57
CA PRO A 238 2.03 -14.68 4.52
C PRO A 238 3.51 -14.27 4.48
N PRO A 239 4.20 -14.14 3.33
CA PRO A 239 5.55 -13.58 3.28
C PRO A 239 5.65 -12.15 3.82
N ILE A 240 4.66 -11.31 3.56
CA ILE A 240 4.60 -9.93 4.09
C ILE A 240 4.55 -9.97 5.62
N ALA A 241 3.68 -10.81 6.18
CA ALA A 241 3.54 -10.98 7.62
C ALA A 241 4.82 -11.49 8.28
N ARG A 242 5.49 -12.50 7.69
CA ARG A 242 6.78 -13.00 8.18
C ARG A 242 7.84 -11.91 8.22
N PHE A 243 7.95 -11.13 7.13
CA PHE A 243 8.91 -10.05 7.06
C PHE A 243 8.61 -8.96 8.10
N TYR A 244 7.37 -8.51 8.20
CA TYR A 244 6.97 -7.49 9.17
C TYR A 244 7.21 -7.95 10.60
N CYS A 245 6.73 -9.14 10.99
CA CYS A 245 6.91 -9.66 12.35
C CYS A 245 8.37 -9.97 12.71
N SER A 246 9.23 -10.30 11.74
CA SER A 246 10.66 -10.48 11.99
C SER A 246 11.38 -9.17 12.33
N ARG A 247 10.78 -8.02 12.03
CA ARG A 247 11.32 -6.68 12.28
C ARG A 247 10.58 -5.95 13.39
N ASN A 248 9.36 -6.39 13.70
CA ASN A 248 8.54 -5.88 14.79
C ASN A 248 7.98 -7.04 15.61
N PRO A 249 8.63 -7.46 16.70
CA PRO A 249 8.14 -8.54 17.56
C PRO A 249 6.73 -8.31 18.12
N GLN A 250 6.28 -7.05 18.19
CA GLN A 250 4.96 -6.66 18.65
C GLN A 250 3.94 -6.51 17.50
N CYS A 251 4.15 -7.19 16.40
CA CYS A 251 3.33 -7.07 15.17
C CYS A 251 1.85 -7.45 15.31
N GLY A 252 1.41 -7.85 16.48
CA GLY A 252 0.02 -8.19 16.76
C GLY A 252 -0.40 -9.62 16.36
N PRO A 253 -1.44 -10.18 17.05
CA PRO A 253 -1.78 -11.60 16.94
C PRO A 253 -2.17 -12.04 15.53
N ARG A 254 -2.90 -11.18 14.78
CA ARG A 254 -3.34 -11.50 13.41
C ARG A 254 -2.14 -11.63 12.47
N TRP A 255 -1.17 -10.72 12.53
CA TRP A 255 0.05 -10.77 11.75
C TRP A 255 0.91 -11.98 12.13
N GLN A 256 1.03 -12.30 13.42
CA GLN A 256 1.75 -13.49 13.90
C GLN A 256 1.14 -14.78 13.37
N LYS A 257 -0.20 -14.91 13.37
CA LYS A 257 -0.89 -16.06 12.79
C LYS A 257 -0.57 -16.20 11.32
N LEU A 258 -0.68 -15.12 10.54
CA LEU A 258 -0.37 -15.10 9.11
C LEU A 258 1.09 -15.42 8.80
N ALA A 259 2.03 -14.96 9.64
CA ALA A 259 3.45 -15.25 9.48
C ALA A 259 3.78 -16.75 9.55
N ARG A 260 2.95 -17.55 10.23
CA ARG A 260 3.09 -19.02 10.34
C ARG A 260 2.43 -19.79 9.19
N MET A 261 1.62 -19.11 8.38
CA MET A 261 0.92 -19.76 7.26
C MET A 261 1.88 -20.02 6.09
N SER A 262 1.63 -21.12 5.38
CA SER A 262 2.29 -21.40 4.10
C SER A 262 1.41 -20.90 2.95
N THR A 263 2.00 -20.23 1.98
CA THR A 263 1.30 -19.86 0.73
C THR A 263 1.00 -21.09 -0.13
N ARG A 264 1.78 -22.19 0.04
CA ARG A 264 1.59 -23.44 -0.71
C ARG A 264 0.32 -24.20 -0.32
N SER A 265 -0.29 -23.86 0.82
CA SER A 265 -1.56 -24.46 1.26
C SER A 265 -2.79 -23.76 0.68
N CYS A 266 -2.62 -22.70 -0.10
CA CYS A 266 -3.69 -22.10 -0.89
C CYS A 266 -3.93 -22.94 -2.17
N PRO A 267 -5.19 -23.19 -2.55
CA PRO A 267 -5.54 -23.96 -3.75
C PRO A 267 -5.08 -23.30 -5.05
#